data_92f695411b5ed387709b75be3e9146c7
#
_entry.id   92f695411b5ed387709b75be3e9146c7
#
_cell.length_a   1.000
_cell.length_b   1.000
_cell.length_c   1.000
_cell.angle_alpha   90.00
_cell.angle_beta   90.00
_cell.angle_gamma   90.00
#
_symmetry.space_group_name_H-M   'P 1'
#
loop_
_entity.id
_entity.type
_entity.pdbx_description
1 polymer ?
#
loop_
_entity_poly.entity_id
_entity_poly.type
_entity_poly.pdbx_seq_one_letter_code
_entity_poly.pdbx_strand_id
1 'polypeptide(L)'
;MSMVQTTIEREILINASADTVWGIVSEPGWWVNSGSLVDHRIEDLGEGSHLIHDPEHGEFRITTVELTPPRYAAFRWQPTGPDDPATLTEFWIDDQSDGGVSLRVVESGFDDLPADKLHAFVKDNSQGWEFELAVARTAAEAG
;
A
#
# COMPACT_ATOMS: atom_id res chain seq x y z
N MET A 1 -16.48 3.56 -26.77
CA MET A 1 -15.92 2.41 -26.01
C MET A 1 -15.42 2.91 -24.67
N SER A 2 -15.96 2.38 -23.61
CA SER A 2 -15.54 2.78 -22.27
C SER A 2 -14.35 1.93 -21.83
N MET A 3 -13.32 2.59 -21.32
CA MET A 3 -12.19 1.90 -20.72
C MET A 3 -12.50 1.63 -19.26
N VAL A 4 -12.38 0.38 -18.86
CA VAL A 4 -12.52 -0.02 -17.45
C VAL A 4 -11.17 0.14 -16.79
N GLN A 5 -11.12 0.88 -15.69
CA GLN A 5 -9.88 1.06 -14.95
C GLN A 5 -9.57 -0.21 -14.17
N THR A 6 -8.43 -0.83 -14.47
CA THR A 6 -8.00 -2.09 -13.85
C THR A 6 -6.77 -1.91 -12.96
N THR A 7 -6.28 -0.68 -12.82
CA THR A 7 -5.21 -0.33 -11.90
C THR A 7 -5.54 0.98 -11.21
N ILE A 8 -5.03 1.12 -9.99
CA ILE A 8 -5.12 2.37 -9.22
C ILE A 8 -3.70 2.88 -9.06
N GLU A 9 -3.47 4.15 -9.40
CA GLU A 9 -2.17 4.79 -9.24
C GLU A 9 -2.32 6.12 -8.54
N ARG A 10 -1.51 6.35 -7.50
CA ARG A 10 -1.45 7.61 -6.77
C ARG A 10 -0.02 7.92 -6.40
N GLU A 11 0.28 9.21 -6.23
CA GLU A 11 1.62 9.69 -5.91
C GLU A 11 1.53 10.85 -4.95
N ILE A 12 2.53 10.96 -4.06
CA ILE A 12 2.66 12.08 -3.12
C ILE A 12 4.13 12.47 -3.02
N LEU A 13 4.38 13.76 -2.86
CA LEU A 13 5.73 14.27 -2.58
C LEU A 13 5.94 14.31 -1.06
N ILE A 14 7.11 13.84 -0.62
CA ILE A 14 7.44 13.77 0.81
C ILE A 14 8.79 14.47 1.02
N ASN A 15 8.81 15.38 1.97
CA ASN A 15 10.04 16.10 2.33
C ASN A 15 10.80 15.31 3.39
N ALA A 16 11.35 14.18 2.97
CA ALA A 16 12.15 13.29 3.80
C ALA A 16 13.07 12.47 2.88
N SER A 17 14.06 11.81 3.48
CA SER A 17 14.99 10.97 2.70
C SER A 17 14.33 9.68 2.24
N ALA A 18 14.88 9.07 1.20
CA ALA A 18 14.44 7.76 0.73
C ALA A 18 14.52 6.72 1.85
N ASP A 19 15.58 6.75 2.65
CA ASP A 19 15.75 5.79 3.75
C ASP A 19 14.66 5.94 4.81
N THR A 20 14.26 7.16 5.14
CA THR A 20 13.18 7.41 6.10
C THR A 20 11.85 6.87 5.58
N VAL A 21 11.53 7.15 4.32
CA VAL A 21 10.30 6.67 3.69
C VAL A 21 10.34 5.14 3.55
N TRP A 22 11.49 4.58 3.22
CA TRP A 22 11.67 3.13 3.12
C TRP A 22 11.36 2.41 4.44
N GLY A 23 11.75 3.00 5.57
CA GLY A 23 11.46 2.43 6.88
C GLY A 23 9.97 2.24 7.14
N ILE A 24 9.11 3.03 6.50
CA ILE A 24 7.66 2.88 6.57
C ILE A 24 7.17 1.90 5.51
N VAL A 25 7.57 2.12 4.26
CA VAL A 25 6.99 1.46 3.08
C VAL A 25 7.38 -0.01 2.98
N SER A 26 8.52 -0.39 3.55
CA SER A 26 9.00 -1.78 3.51
C SER A 26 8.27 -2.71 4.48
N GLU A 27 7.42 -2.17 5.36
CA GLU A 27 6.68 -3.00 6.31
C GLU A 27 5.37 -3.49 5.68
N PRO A 28 5.13 -4.82 5.66
CA PRO A 28 3.86 -5.33 5.11
C PRO A 28 2.69 -4.81 5.93
N GLY A 29 1.66 -4.31 5.25
CA GLY A 29 0.45 -3.82 5.90
C GLY A 29 0.54 -2.41 6.47
N TRP A 30 1.61 -1.67 6.21
CA TRP A 30 1.79 -0.32 6.76
C TRP A 30 0.63 0.64 6.39
N TRP A 31 -0.07 0.34 5.31
CA TRP A 31 -1.13 1.21 4.78
C TRP A 31 -2.49 0.98 5.43
N VAL A 32 -2.59 0.13 6.44
CA VAL A 32 -3.84 -0.08 7.18
C VAL A 32 -3.79 0.75 8.45
N ASN A 33 -4.48 1.88 8.45
CA ASN A 33 -4.42 2.86 9.52
C ASN A 33 -5.78 3.50 9.76
N SER A 34 -5.86 4.31 10.81
CA SER A 34 -7.07 5.06 11.17
C SER A 34 -6.73 6.54 11.41
N GLY A 35 -6.04 7.15 10.44
CA GLY A 35 -5.66 8.57 10.47
C GLY A 35 -4.21 8.83 10.83
N SER A 36 -3.54 7.92 11.51
CA SER A 36 -2.11 8.00 11.80
C SER A 36 -1.48 6.64 11.69
N LEU A 37 -0.16 6.62 11.51
CA LEU A 37 0.58 5.37 11.31
C LEU A 37 0.47 4.47 12.53
N VAL A 38 -0.06 3.27 12.34
CA VAL A 38 -0.24 2.27 13.41
C VAL A 38 0.98 1.36 13.46
N ASP A 39 1.46 1.09 14.67
CA ASP A 39 2.51 0.09 14.90
C ASP A 39 1.83 -1.27 15.05
N HIS A 40 1.73 -1.99 13.92
CA HIS A 40 1.04 -3.29 13.88
C HIS A 40 1.88 -4.40 14.52
N ARG A 41 1.19 -5.34 15.16
CA ARG A 41 1.81 -6.61 15.53
C ARG A 41 1.83 -7.49 14.27
N ILE A 42 3.01 -7.98 13.92
CA ILE A 42 3.22 -8.75 12.69
C ILE A 42 3.77 -10.13 13.05
N GLU A 43 3.09 -11.18 12.62
CA GLU A 43 3.55 -12.55 12.78
C GLU A 43 4.15 -13.05 11.47
N ASP A 44 5.36 -13.59 11.53
CA ASP A 44 6.01 -14.21 10.38
C ASP A 44 5.43 -15.61 10.20
N LEU A 45 4.79 -15.85 9.05
CA LEU A 45 4.20 -17.15 8.72
C LEU A 45 5.11 -18.02 7.85
N GLY A 46 6.31 -17.51 7.52
CA GLY A 46 7.25 -18.18 6.63
C GLY A 46 7.01 -17.84 5.16
N GLU A 47 8.03 -18.04 4.34
CA GLU A 47 7.98 -17.86 2.88
C GLU A 47 7.51 -16.47 2.45
N GLY A 48 7.85 -15.44 3.24
CA GLY A 48 7.48 -14.07 2.93
C GLY A 48 6.07 -13.68 3.32
N SER A 49 5.29 -14.59 3.88
CA SER A 49 3.91 -14.31 4.32
C SER A 49 3.89 -13.84 5.76
N HIS A 50 3.01 -12.88 6.04
CA HIS A 50 2.87 -12.27 7.36
C HIS A 50 1.41 -12.13 7.72
N LEU A 51 1.09 -12.34 9.00
CA LEU A 51 -0.24 -12.04 9.56
C LEU A 51 -0.14 -10.71 10.29
N ILE A 52 -0.94 -9.75 9.85
CA ILE A 52 -0.94 -8.39 10.38
C ILE A 52 -2.13 -8.25 11.33
N HIS A 53 -1.86 -7.80 12.55
CA HIS A 53 -2.91 -7.57 13.55
C HIS A 53 -3.15 -6.07 13.69
N ASP A 54 -4.34 -5.62 13.29
CA ASP A 54 -4.75 -4.23 13.43
C ASP A 54 -5.83 -4.14 14.49
N PRO A 55 -5.70 -3.22 15.47
CA PRO A 55 -6.67 -3.14 16.59
C PRO A 55 -8.09 -2.75 16.16
N GLU A 56 -8.25 -2.10 15.01
CA GLU A 56 -9.57 -1.68 14.53
C GLU A 56 -10.07 -2.52 13.36
N HIS A 57 -9.16 -3.00 12.50
CA HIS A 57 -9.52 -3.65 11.25
C HIS A 57 -9.37 -5.17 11.29
N GLY A 58 -8.86 -5.73 12.39
CA GLY A 58 -8.72 -7.17 12.55
C GLY A 58 -7.43 -7.73 11.97
N GLU A 59 -7.46 -8.98 11.56
CA GLU A 59 -6.28 -9.68 11.07
C GLU A 59 -6.36 -9.88 9.55
N PHE A 60 -5.21 -9.73 8.87
CA PHE A 60 -5.14 -9.99 7.44
C PHE A 60 -3.75 -10.47 7.08
N ARG A 61 -3.69 -11.22 5.97
CA ARG A 61 -2.46 -11.83 5.52
C ARG A 61 -1.90 -11.09 4.32
N ILE A 62 -0.61 -10.77 4.38
CA ILE A 62 0.10 -10.09 3.31
C ILE A 62 1.40 -10.84 3.02
N THR A 63 1.66 -11.09 1.74
CA THR A 63 2.91 -11.72 1.30
C THR A 63 3.81 -10.64 0.71
N THR A 64 5.06 -10.58 1.19
CA THR A 64 6.08 -9.73 0.59
C THR A 64 6.56 -10.40 -0.69
N VAL A 65 6.39 -9.73 -1.83
CA VAL A 65 6.77 -10.25 -3.14
C VAL A 65 8.19 -9.87 -3.48
N GLU A 66 8.54 -8.59 -3.24
CA GLU A 66 9.89 -8.09 -3.55
C GLU A 66 10.20 -6.87 -2.68
N LEU A 67 11.45 -6.79 -2.20
CA LEU A 67 11.99 -5.60 -1.54
C LEU A 67 13.32 -5.25 -2.21
N THR A 68 13.40 -4.06 -2.80
CA THR A 68 14.61 -3.52 -3.39
C THR A 68 14.91 -2.19 -2.70
N PRO A 69 15.60 -2.23 -1.53
CA PRO A 69 15.84 -1.02 -0.75
C PRO A 69 16.71 0.00 -1.49
N PRO A 70 16.45 1.26 -1.33
CA PRO A 70 15.28 1.89 -0.70
C PRO A 70 14.26 2.40 -1.74
N ARG A 71 14.08 1.68 -2.86
CA ARG A 71 13.39 2.19 -4.05
C ARG A 71 12.08 1.50 -4.39
N TYR A 72 11.93 0.22 -4.07
CA TYR A 72 10.79 -0.56 -4.56
C TYR A 72 10.37 -1.62 -3.55
N ALA A 73 9.06 -1.68 -3.27
CA ALA A 73 8.47 -2.73 -2.44
C ALA A 73 7.19 -3.23 -3.10
N ALA A 74 6.98 -4.53 -3.09
CA ALA A 74 5.79 -5.14 -3.66
C ALA A 74 5.20 -6.15 -2.68
N PHE A 75 3.88 -6.06 -2.48
CA PHE A 75 3.16 -6.91 -1.55
C PHE A 75 1.90 -7.46 -2.21
N ARG A 76 1.55 -8.69 -1.85
CA ARG A 76 0.29 -9.30 -2.29
C ARG A 76 -0.65 -9.43 -1.11
N TRP A 77 -1.80 -8.78 -1.23
CA TRP A 77 -2.87 -8.87 -0.25
C TRP A 77 -3.61 -10.19 -0.47
N GLN A 78 -3.73 -11.01 0.57
CA GLN A 78 -4.49 -12.25 0.47
C GLN A 78 -5.96 -11.98 0.73
N PRO A 79 -6.86 -12.58 -0.07
CA PRO A 79 -8.30 -12.34 0.12
C PRO A 79 -8.78 -12.94 1.45
N THR A 80 -9.72 -12.24 2.09
CA THR A 80 -10.35 -12.70 3.34
C THR A 80 -11.60 -13.53 3.06
N GLY A 81 -12.08 -13.50 1.82
CA GLY A 81 -13.26 -14.27 1.41
C GLY A 81 -13.18 -14.64 -0.07
N PRO A 82 -14.10 -15.51 -0.54
CA PRO A 82 -14.02 -16.02 -1.92
C PRO A 82 -14.26 -14.97 -3.00
N ASP A 83 -14.90 -13.85 -2.63
CA ASP A 83 -15.21 -12.77 -3.58
C ASP A 83 -14.19 -11.63 -3.53
N ASP A 84 -13.20 -11.69 -2.64
CA ASP A 84 -12.20 -10.64 -2.50
C ASP A 84 -11.03 -10.87 -3.45
N PRO A 85 -10.53 -9.84 -4.13
CA PRO A 85 -9.38 -10.00 -5.02
C PRO A 85 -8.07 -10.10 -4.23
N ALA A 86 -7.12 -10.88 -4.78
CA ALA A 86 -5.76 -10.91 -4.27
C ALA A 86 -4.97 -9.83 -5.01
N THR A 87 -5.01 -8.60 -4.51
CA THR A 87 -4.37 -7.47 -5.19
C THR A 87 -2.87 -7.45 -4.99
N LEU A 88 -2.16 -6.95 -6.01
CA LEU A 88 -0.73 -6.64 -5.92
C LEU A 88 -0.61 -5.14 -5.66
N THR A 89 0.13 -4.78 -4.62
CA THR A 89 0.38 -3.39 -4.25
C THR A 89 1.86 -3.12 -4.35
N GLU A 90 2.22 -2.16 -5.20
CA GLU A 90 3.62 -1.82 -5.47
C GLU A 90 3.89 -0.37 -5.08
N PHE A 91 5.08 -0.14 -4.50
CA PHE A 91 5.52 1.19 -4.08
C PHE A 91 6.86 1.52 -4.70
N TRP A 92 6.98 2.74 -5.26
CA TRP A 92 8.25 3.26 -5.78
C TRP A 92 8.61 4.54 -5.05
N ILE A 93 9.89 4.65 -4.69
CA ILE A 93 10.45 5.84 -4.04
C ILE A 93 11.49 6.43 -4.98
N ASP A 94 11.24 7.64 -5.47
CA ASP A 94 12.13 8.32 -6.41
C ASP A 94 12.62 9.63 -5.82
N ASP A 95 13.94 9.90 -5.94
CA ASP A 95 14.52 11.15 -5.46
C ASP A 95 14.00 12.33 -6.28
N GLN A 96 13.79 13.46 -5.60
CA GLN A 96 13.40 14.71 -6.22
C GLN A 96 14.59 15.67 -6.17
N SER A 97 14.61 16.65 -7.08
CA SER A 97 15.72 17.59 -7.19
C SER A 97 15.86 18.51 -5.97
N ASP A 98 14.82 18.66 -5.17
CA ASP A 98 14.82 19.50 -3.97
C ASP A 98 15.25 18.77 -2.70
N GLY A 99 15.64 17.50 -2.81
CA GLY A 99 16.12 16.71 -1.68
C GLY A 99 15.07 15.80 -1.03
N GLY A 100 13.80 15.94 -1.42
CA GLY A 100 12.75 15.02 -0.98
C GLY A 100 12.58 13.86 -1.94
N VAL A 101 11.48 13.13 -1.77
CA VAL A 101 11.17 11.99 -2.63
C VAL A 101 9.72 12.06 -3.11
N SER A 102 9.44 11.33 -4.19
CA SER A 102 8.07 11.00 -4.58
C SER A 102 7.81 9.56 -4.15
N LEU A 103 6.65 9.31 -3.53
CA LEU A 103 6.17 7.99 -3.21
C LEU A 103 4.97 7.69 -4.09
N ARG A 104 5.08 6.66 -4.91
CA ARG A 104 4.04 6.25 -5.85
C ARG A 104 3.55 4.86 -5.48
N VAL A 105 2.23 4.67 -5.50
CA VAL A 105 1.59 3.37 -5.30
C VAL A 105 0.84 2.97 -6.56
N VAL A 106 0.92 1.69 -6.90
CA VAL A 106 0.09 1.09 -7.95
C VAL A 106 -0.54 -0.18 -7.38
N GLU A 107 -1.86 -0.24 -7.41
CA GLU A 107 -2.61 -1.44 -7.02
C GLU A 107 -3.24 -2.05 -8.25
N SER A 108 -3.09 -3.38 -8.42
CA SER A 108 -3.58 -4.13 -9.57
C SER A 108 -4.07 -5.50 -9.13
N GLY A 109 -4.65 -6.27 -10.09
CA GLY A 109 -5.10 -7.63 -9.81
C GLY A 109 -6.58 -7.75 -9.45
N PHE A 110 -7.38 -6.73 -9.73
CA PHE A 110 -8.81 -6.71 -9.42
C PHE A 110 -9.69 -6.66 -10.67
N ASP A 111 -9.12 -6.89 -11.84
CA ASP A 111 -9.82 -6.81 -13.12
C ASP A 111 -10.86 -7.92 -13.33
N ASP A 112 -10.82 -8.99 -12.52
CA ASP A 112 -11.81 -10.07 -12.56
C ASP A 112 -13.10 -9.74 -11.82
N LEU A 113 -13.16 -8.61 -11.13
CA LEU A 113 -14.38 -8.21 -10.42
C LEU A 113 -15.49 -7.85 -11.40
N PRO A 114 -16.78 -8.16 -11.10
CA PRO A 114 -17.89 -7.67 -11.88
C PRO A 114 -17.87 -6.15 -12.02
N ALA A 115 -18.38 -5.62 -13.12
CA ALA A 115 -18.25 -4.20 -13.47
C ALA A 115 -18.73 -3.25 -12.37
N ASP A 116 -19.85 -3.57 -11.70
CA ASP A 116 -20.39 -2.74 -10.61
C ASP A 116 -19.49 -2.76 -9.38
N LYS A 117 -18.95 -3.92 -9.03
CA LYS A 117 -18.02 -4.05 -7.91
C LYS A 117 -16.67 -3.43 -8.23
N LEU A 118 -16.20 -3.56 -9.48
CA LEU A 118 -14.96 -2.97 -9.94
C LEU A 118 -14.98 -1.45 -9.80
N HIS A 119 -16.08 -0.82 -10.23
CA HIS A 119 -16.23 0.63 -10.12
C HIS A 119 -16.16 1.11 -8.66
N ALA A 120 -16.88 0.44 -7.77
CA ALA A 120 -16.88 0.78 -6.34
C ALA A 120 -15.51 0.54 -5.71
N PHE A 121 -14.85 -0.56 -6.07
CA PHE A 121 -13.52 -0.91 -5.57
C PHE A 121 -12.49 0.16 -5.95
N VAL A 122 -12.49 0.55 -7.24
CA VAL A 122 -11.55 1.58 -7.72
C VAL A 122 -11.79 2.91 -7.01
N LYS A 123 -13.05 3.31 -6.86
CA LYS A 123 -13.41 4.57 -6.19
C LYS A 123 -12.96 4.57 -4.74
N ASP A 124 -13.33 3.54 -3.99
CA ASP A 124 -13.05 3.46 -2.55
C ASP A 124 -11.56 3.33 -2.27
N ASN A 125 -10.86 2.48 -3.03
CA ASN A 125 -9.43 2.28 -2.83
C ASN A 125 -8.61 3.47 -3.31
N SER A 126 -9.05 4.17 -4.36
CA SER A 126 -8.37 5.40 -4.79
C SER A 126 -8.38 6.45 -3.69
N GLN A 127 -9.52 6.64 -3.03
CA GLN A 127 -9.63 7.55 -1.89
C GLN A 127 -8.81 7.06 -0.70
N GLY A 128 -8.84 5.75 -0.45
CA GLY A 128 -8.05 5.13 0.60
C GLY A 128 -6.56 5.40 0.41
N TRP A 129 -6.05 5.25 -0.81
CA TRP A 129 -4.63 5.50 -1.08
C TRP A 129 -4.24 6.96 -0.89
N GLU A 130 -5.12 7.90 -1.22
CA GLU A 130 -4.86 9.32 -0.95
C GLU A 130 -4.67 9.56 0.55
N PHE A 131 -5.50 8.95 1.39
CA PHE A 131 -5.37 9.03 2.84
C PHE A 131 -4.10 8.36 3.36
N GLU A 132 -3.81 7.15 2.89
CA GLU A 132 -2.66 6.38 3.40
C GLU A 132 -1.32 7.00 2.98
N LEU A 133 -1.24 7.53 1.77
CA LEU A 133 -0.03 8.25 1.34
C LEU A 133 0.19 9.49 2.21
N ALA A 134 -0.87 10.20 2.59
CA ALA A 134 -0.77 11.35 3.48
C ALA A 134 -0.32 10.94 4.89
N VAL A 135 -0.76 9.77 5.38
CA VAL A 135 -0.29 9.22 6.66
C VAL A 135 1.21 8.95 6.59
N ALA A 136 1.69 8.34 5.50
CA ALA A 136 3.12 8.08 5.32
C ALA A 136 3.93 9.37 5.29
N ARG A 137 3.43 10.41 4.59
CA ARG A 137 4.10 11.71 4.53
C ARG A 137 4.21 12.34 5.90
N THR A 138 3.11 12.37 6.65
CA THR A 138 3.09 12.95 8.00
C THR A 138 4.09 12.25 8.91
N ALA A 139 4.13 10.92 8.88
CA ALA A 139 5.04 10.14 9.71
C ALA A 139 6.50 10.37 9.31
N ALA A 140 6.79 10.39 8.00
CA ALA A 140 8.16 10.56 7.51
C ALA A 140 8.69 11.97 7.79
N GLU A 141 7.85 12.99 7.64
CA GLU A 141 8.26 14.39 7.83
C GLU A 141 8.37 14.76 9.32
N ALA A 142 7.74 13.99 10.20
CA ALA A 142 7.83 14.21 11.65
C ALA A 142 9.12 13.65 12.24
N GLY A 143 9.71 12.66 11.59
CA GLY A 143 10.97 12.06 12.00
C GLY A 143 12.17 12.80 11.47
#